data_361deb491588b0e9aa0a85930a14859c
#
_entry.id   361deb491588b0e9aa0a85930a14859c
#
_cell.length_a   1.000
_cell.length_b   1.000
_cell.length_c   1.000
_cell.angle_alpha   90.00
_cell.angle_beta   90.00
_cell.angle_gamma   90.00
#
_symmetry.space_group_name_H-M   'P 1'
#
loop_
_entity.id
_entity.type
_entity.pdbx_description
1 polymer ?
#
loop_
_entity_poly.entity_id
_entity_poly.type
_entity_poly.pdbx_seq_one_letter_code
_entity_poly.pdbx_strand_id
1 'polypeptide(L)'
;MGKIHWLRIVMFGFLSELAVIAIFIPATVLLGEAPGMYAAVGGSLVMPFLFGIWTVRKVKSHLPIHGMLVGAVGILIYVGLTRGQPEPVLYIIAHGLKLLGGTAGGYFVHKRRERDVLIPNRHAI
;
A
#
# COMPACT_ATOMS: atom_id res chain seq x y z
N MET A 1 8.93 4.66 23.00
CA MET A 1 7.92 4.96 22.00
C MET A 1 8.52 4.96 20.60
N GLY A 2 7.86 4.28 19.67
CA GLY A 2 8.32 4.27 18.30
C GLY A 2 8.02 5.56 17.57
N LYS A 3 8.95 5.98 16.74
CA LYS A 3 8.74 7.15 15.87
C LYS A 3 8.01 6.74 14.61
N ILE A 4 7.22 7.66 14.07
CA ILE A 4 6.64 7.52 12.75
C ILE A 4 7.70 7.92 11.72
N HIS A 5 8.02 7.03 10.81
CA HIS A 5 9.04 7.26 9.78
C HIS A 5 8.41 7.91 8.54
N TRP A 6 8.12 9.20 8.65
CA TRP A 6 7.38 9.94 7.62
C TRP A 6 8.04 9.90 6.25
N LEU A 7 9.37 10.03 6.20
CA LEU A 7 10.08 10.02 4.92
C LEU A 7 9.88 8.69 4.19
N ARG A 8 9.99 7.57 4.90
CA ARG A 8 9.75 6.26 4.31
C ARG A 8 8.30 6.11 3.86
N ILE A 9 7.35 6.57 4.68
CA ILE A 9 5.93 6.50 4.36
C ILE A 9 5.64 7.28 3.08
N VAL A 10 6.10 8.52 3.00
CA VAL A 10 5.84 9.38 1.82
C VAL A 10 6.51 8.78 0.58
N MET A 11 7.76 8.35 0.69
CA MET A 11 8.50 7.79 -0.44
C MET A 11 7.84 6.52 -0.97
N PHE A 12 7.54 5.57 -0.10
CA PHE A 12 6.94 4.30 -0.52
C PHE A 12 5.48 4.46 -0.91
N GLY A 13 4.75 5.40 -0.29
CA GLY A 13 3.39 5.74 -0.71
C GLY A 13 3.37 6.32 -2.11
N PHE A 14 4.30 7.20 -2.41
CA PHE A 14 4.46 7.76 -3.76
C PHE A 14 4.78 6.65 -4.77
N LEU A 15 5.74 5.77 -4.45
CA LEU A 15 6.10 4.67 -5.33
C LEU A 15 4.95 3.69 -5.53
N SER A 16 4.18 3.42 -4.48
CA SER A 16 3.00 2.56 -4.55
C SER A 16 1.98 3.14 -5.53
N GLU A 17 1.71 4.44 -5.45
CA GLU A 17 0.76 5.09 -6.34
C GLU A 17 1.26 5.08 -7.78
N LEU A 18 2.55 5.34 -8.00
CA LEU A 18 3.14 5.24 -9.33
C LEU A 18 3.00 3.83 -9.91
N ALA A 19 3.16 2.81 -9.07
CA ALA A 19 3.01 1.43 -9.50
C ALA A 19 1.56 1.13 -9.91
N VAL A 20 0.57 1.63 -9.18
CA VAL A 20 -0.84 1.47 -9.56
C VAL A 20 -1.10 2.14 -10.90
N ILE A 21 -0.62 3.36 -11.09
CA ILE A 21 -0.77 4.09 -12.35
C ILE A 21 -0.08 3.35 -13.48
N ALA A 22 1.11 2.80 -13.23
CA ALA A 22 1.88 2.05 -14.21
C ALA A 22 1.18 0.77 -14.66
N ILE A 23 0.31 0.21 -13.82
CA ILE A 23 -0.55 -0.92 -14.19
C ILE A 23 -1.79 -0.42 -14.94
N PHE A 24 -2.40 0.66 -14.44
CA PHE A 24 -3.67 1.19 -14.97
C PHE A 24 -3.54 1.65 -16.42
N ILE A 25 -2.49 2.41 -16.75
CA ILE A 25 -2.34 3.01 -18.08
C ILE A 25 -2.21 1.94 -19.18
N PRO A 26 -1.26 0.97 -19.10
CA PRO A 26 -1.17 -0.07 -20.12
C PRO A 26 -2.43 -0.95 -20.19
N ALA A 27 -3.03 -1.29 -19.06
CA ALA A 27 -4.24 -2.10 -19.04
C ALA A 27 -5.39 -1.38 -19.75
N THR A 28 -5.54 -0.08 -19.52
CA THR A 28 -6.58 0.72 -20.19
C THR A 28 -6.32 0.83 -21.68
N VAL A 29 -5.07 1.11 -22.07
CA VAL A 29 -4.72 1.29 -23.48
C VAL A 29 -4.85 -0.02 -24.27
N LEU A 30 -4.40 -1.13 -23.70
CA LEU A 30 -4.33 -2.42 -24.41
C LEU A 30 -5.62 -3.23 -24.31
N LEU A 31 -6.33 -3.15 -23.18
CA LEU A 31 -7.48 -4.03 -22.90
C LEU A 31 -8.82 -3.28 -22.84
N GLY A 32 -8.78 -1.95 -22.77
CA GLY A 32 -9.97 -1.12 -22.70
C GLY A 32 -10.22 -0.54 -21.31
N GLU A 33 -11.24 0.31 -21.21
CA GLU A 33 -11.52 1.08 -20.00
C GLU A 33 -11.92 0.19 -18.81
N ALA A 34 -12.84 -0.77 -19.03
CA ALA A 34 -13.32 -1.61 -17.94
C ALA A 34 -12.22 -2.50 -17.37
N PRO A 35 -11.44 -3.27 -18.17
CA PRO A 35 -10.31 -4.02 -17.65
C PRO A 35 -9.28 -3.14 -16.96
N GLY A 36 -9.04 -1.93 -17.48
CA GLY A 36 -8.12 -0.98 -16.86
C GLY A 36 -8.58 -0.59 -15.46
N MET A 37 -9.87 -0.32 -15.28
CA MET A 37 -10.43 0.02 -13.96
C MET A 37 -10.27 -1.14 -12.97
N TYR A 38 -10.56 -2.37 -13.39
CA TYR A 38 -10.40 -3.55 -12.51
C TYR A 38 -8.93 -3.78 -12.17
N ALA A 39 -8.03 -3.56 -13.12
CA ALA A 39 -6.60 -3.67 -12.86
C ALA A 39 -6.15 -2.63 -11.82
N ALA A 40 -6.68 -1.41 -11.91
CA ALA A 40 -6.37 -0.36 -10.93
C ALA A 40 -6.90 -0.72 -9.54
N VAL A 41 -8.10 -1.30 -9.45
CA VAL A 41 -8.67 -1.74 -8.17
C VAL A 41 -7.81 -2.84 -7.55
N GLY A 42 -7.45 -3.86 -8.33
CA GLY A 42 -6.56 -4.93 -7.86
C GLY A 42 -5.20 -4.41 -7.43
N GLY A 43 -4.60 -3.53 -8.24
CA GLY A 43 -3.34 -2.88 -7.92
C GLY A 43 -3.42 -2.04 -6.65
N SER A 44 -4.56 -1.41 -6.41
CA SER A 44 -4.78 -0.60 -5.21
C SER A 44 -4.75 -1.41 -3.92
N LEU A 45 -5.03 -2.71 -4.00
CA LEU A 45 -4.87 -3.61 -2.84
C LEU A 45 -3.44 -4.15 -2.78
N VAL A 46 -2.92 -4.65 -3.89
CA VAL A 46 -1.64 -5.38 -3.95
C VAL A 46 -0.46 -4.45 -3.74
N MET A 47 -0.43 -3.30 -4.42
CA MET A 47 0.74 -2.40 -4.36
C MET A 47 0.95 -1.80 -2.97
N PRO A 48 -0.07 -1.24 -2.29
CA PRO A 48 0.12 -0.78 -0.91
C PRO A 48 0.50 -1.92 0.04
N PHE A 49 0.02 -3.14 -0.20
CA PHE A 49 0.42 -4.30 0.60
C PHE A 49 1.93 -4.55 0.47
N LEU A 50 2.44 -4.62 -0.76
CA LEU A 50 3.86 -4.86 -1.01
C LEU A 50 4.74 -3.72 -0.52
N PHE A 51 4.36 -2.48 -0.82
CA PHE A 51 5.11 -1.31 -0.37
C PHE A 51 4.95 -1.06 1.12
N GLY A 52 3.82 -1.47 1.70
CA GLY A 52 3.64 -1.48 3.15
C GLY A 52 4.63 -2.40 3.83
N ILE A 53 4.80 -3.62 3.31
CA ILE A 53 5.82 -4.56 3.79
C ILE A 53 7.21 -3.93 3.70
N TRP A 54 7.53 -3.35 2.56
CA TRP A 54 8.83 -2.71 2.34
C TRP A 54 9.08 -1.57 3.31
N THR A 55 8.07 -0.73 3.51
CA THR A 55 8.17 0.42 4.41
C THR A 55 8.52 -0.02 5.82
N VAL A 56 7.83 -1.05 6.31
CA VAL A 56 7.95 -1.43 7.72
C VAL A 56 9.11 -2.37 8.00
N ARG A 57 9.83 -2.84 6.99
CA ARG A 57 10.98 -3.74 7.19
C ARG A 57 12.02 -3.20 8.16
N LYS A 58 12.25 -1.89 8.15
CA LYS A 58 13.21 -1.22 9.01
C LYS A 58 12.56 -0.43 10.13
N VAL A 59 11.25 -0.59 10.31
CA VAL A 59 10.49 0.10 11.35
C VAL A 59 10.35 -0.84 12.54
N LYS A 60 10.47 -0.31 13.75
CA LYS A 60 10.45 -1.12 14.98
C LYS A 60 9.08 -1.23 15.62
N SER A 61 8.20 -0.26 15.42
CA SER A 61 6.91 -0.21 16.10
C SER A 61 5.83 0.39 15.21
N HIS A 62 4.56 0.19 15.61
CA HIS A 62 3.39 0.72 14.88
C HIS A 62 3.36 0.29 13.42
N LEU A 63 3.68 -1.00 13.16
CA LEU A 63 3.82 -1.52 11.81
C LEU A 63 2.53 -1.41 11.00
N PRO A 64 1.33 -1.82 11.50
CA PRO A 64 0.11 -1.65 10.72
C PRO A 64 -0.22 -0.19 10.40
N ILE A 65 0.07 0.71 11.34
CA ILE A 65 -0.17 2.15 11.15
C ILE A 65 0.74 2.69 10.04
N HIS A 66 2.02 2.30 10.03
CA HIS A 66 2.94 2.69 8.96
C HIS A 66 2.43 2.22 7.60
N GLY A 67 1.98 0.97 7.50
CA GLY A 67 1.41 0.45 6.27
C GLY A 67 0.15 1.19 5.83
N MET A 68 -0.75 1.49 6.77
CA MET A 68 -1.95 2.26 6.50
C MET A 68 -1.61 3.64 5.95
N LEU A 69 -0.60 4.29 6.52
CA LEU A 69 -0.17 5.62 6.08
C LEU A 69 0.41 5.60 4.67
N VAL A 70 1.06 4.51 4.26
CA VAL A 70 1.50 4.32 2.87
C VAL A 70 0.30 4.39 1.93
N GLY A 71 -0.78 3.68 2.25
CA GLY A 71 -2.01 3.75 1.48
C GLY A 71 -2.63 5.14 1.47
N ALA A 72 -2.64 5.81 2.64
CA ALA A 72 -3.17 7.16 2.77
C ALA A 72 -2.41 8.15 1.89
N VAL A 73 -1.08 8.05 1.83
CA VAL A 73 -0.25 8.89 0.96
C VAL A 73 -0.63 8.68 -0.50
N GLY A 74 -0.85 7.42 -0.93
CA GLY A 74 -1.31 7.12 -2.28
C GLY A 74 -2.63 7.80 -2.60
N ILE A 75 -3.59 7.75 -1.67
CA ILE A 75 -4.88 8.43 -1.85
C ILE A 75 -4.69 9.93 -1.99
N LEU A 76 -3.89 10.54 -1.14
CA LEU A 76 -3.64 11.99 -1.18
C LEU A 76 -3.01 12.40 -2.50
N ILE A 77 -2.07 11.62 -3.01
CA ILE A 77 -1.45 11.89 -4.31
C ILE A 77 -2.50 11.83 -5.42
N TYR A 78 -3.34 10.81 -5.41
CA TYR A 78 -4.40 10.67 -6.41
C TYR A 78 -5.37 11.85 -6.36
N VAL A 79 -5.85 12.22 -5.18
CA VAL A 79 -6.76 13.36 -5.00
C VAL A 79 -6.10 14.65 -5.48
N GLY A 80 -4.80 14.83 -5.20
CA GLY A 80 -4.04 15.98 -5.68
C GLY A 80 -3.95 16.03 -7.19
N LEU A 81 -3.69 14.88 -7.83
CA LEU A 81 -3.60 14.80 -9.29
C LEU A 81 -4.93 15.06 -9.98
N THR A 82 -6.03 14.60 -9.40
CA THR A 82 -7.37 14.78 -9.96
C THR A 82 -8.03 16.08 -9.51
N ARG A 83 -7.39 16.83 -8.62
CA ARG A 83 -7.90 18.09 -8.05
C ARG A 83 -9.25 17.92 -7.36
N GLY A 84 -9.50 16.75 -6.78
CA GLY A 84 -10.74 16.47 -6.08
C GLY A 84 -11.97 16.34 -6.95
N GLN A 85 -11.79 16.07 -8.23
CA GLN A 85 -12.93 15.88 -9.15
C GLN A 85 -13.73 14.64 -8.75
N PRO A 86 -15.06 14.63 -9.03
CA PRO A 86 -15.87 13.44 -8.77
C PRO A 86 -15.32 12.21 -9.48
N GLU A 87 -15.35 11.08 -8.80
CA GLU A 87 -14.83 9.83 -9.33
C GLU A 87 -15.87 8.73 -9.29
N PRO A 88 -15.75 7.72 -10.18
CA PRO A 88 -16.60 6.54 -10.10
C PRO A 88 -16.50 5.85 -8.75
N VAL A 89 -17.60 5.21 -8.33
CA VAL A 89 -17.66 4.46 -7.07
C VAL A 89 -16.52 3.43 -6.98
N LEU A 90 -16.15 2.84 -8.10
CA LEU A 90 -15.09 1.83 -8.16
C LEU A 90 -13.75 2.40 -7.67
N TYR A 91 -13.45 3.66 -7.97
CA TYR A 91 -12.22 4.30 -7.49
C TYR A 91 -12.29 4.62 -6.00
N ILE A 92 -13.47 4.93 -5.48
CA ILE A 92 -13.65 5.12 -4.03
C ILE A 92 -13.37 3.80 -3.31
N ILE A 93 -13.85 2.68 -3.85
CA ILE A 93 -13.54 1.34 -3.34
C ILE A 93 -12.04 1.10 -3.40
N ALA A 94 -11.38 1.49 -4.50
CA ALA A 94 -9.94 1.34 -4.64
C ALA A 94 -9.16 2.08 -3.55
N HIS A 95 -9.61 3.28 -3.18
CA HIS A 95 -8.96 4.03 -2.09
C HIS A 95 -9.09 3.30 -0.75
N GLY A 96 -10.26 2.72 -0.47
CA GLY A 96 -10.43 1.88 0.73
C GLY A 96 -9.48 0.69 0.70
N LEU A 97 -9.31 0.07 -0.46
CA LEU A 97 -8.39 -1.06 -0.63
C LEU A 97 -6.93 -0.64 -0.43
N LYS A 98 -6.55 0.59 -0.79
CA LYS A 98 -5.20 1.11 -0.53
C LYS A 98 -4.91 1.13 0.98
N LEU A 99 -5.87 1.59 1.77
CA LEU A 99 -5.72 1.60 3.23
C LEU A 99 -5.64 0.18 3.78
N LEU A 100 -6.54 -0.70 3.34
CA LEU A 100 -6.55 -2.10 3.78
C LEU A 100 -5.27 -2.83 3.38
N GLY A 101 -4.83 -2.65 2.13
CA GLY A 101 -3.62 -3.29 1.65
C GLY A 101 -2.39 -2.88 2.43
N GLY A 102 -2.22 -1.57 2.65
CA GLY A 102 -1.10 -1.06 3.43
C GLY A 102 -1.13 -1.56 4.86
N THR A 103 -2.29 -1.51 5.51
CA THR A 103 -2.47 -2.00 6.88
C THR A 103 -2.16 -3.49 6.97
N ALA A 104 -2.66 -4.28 6.01
CA ALA A 104 -2.40 -5.72 5.96
C ALA A 104 -0.91 -6.02 5.78
N GLY A 105 -0.21 -5.23 4.96
CA GLY A 105 1.23 -5.39 4.78
C GLY A 105 2.00 -5.16 6.06
N GLY A 106 1.68 -4.08 6.78
CA GLY A 106 2.29 -3.80 8.09
C GLY A 106 1.95 -4.87 9.12
N TYR A 107 0.71 -5.31 9.14
CA TYR A 107 0.27 -6.36 10.06
C TYR A 107 0.97 -7.68 9.76
N PHE A 108 1.14 -8.02 8.49
CA PHE A 108 1.84 -9.24 8.08
C PHE A 108 3.26 -9.27 8.65
N VAL A 109 4.00 -8.19 8.53
CA VAL A 109 5.36 -8.11 9.07
C VAL A 109 5.35 -8.18 10.60
N HIS A 110 4.38 -7.51 11.24
CA HIS A 110 4.22 -7.53 12.68
C HIS A 110 4.02 -8.97 13.18
N LYS A 111 3.10 -9.72 12.56
CA LYS A 111 2.84 -11.11 12.92
C LYS A 111 4.06 -12.01 12.69
N ARG A 112 4.78 -11.78 11.61
CA ARG A 112 5.98 -12.54 11.30
C ARG A 112 7.05 -12.32 12.37
N ARG A 113 7.21 -11.08 12.83
CA ARG A 113 8.17 -10.76 13.90
C ARG A 113 7.78 -11.39 15.24
N GLU A 114 6.49 -11.38 15.59
CA GLU A 114 6.01 -12.07 16.77
C GLU A 114 6.34 -13.56 16.73
N ARG A 115 6.13 -14.18 15.58
CA ARG A 115 6.40 -15.60 15.39
C ARG A 115 7.88 -15.90 15.57
N ASP A 116 8.75 -15.06 15.04
CA ASP A 116 10.19 -15.23 15.16
C ASP A 116 10.67 -15.07 16.60
N VAL A 117 10.01 -14.22 17.39
CA VAL A 117 10.29 -14.06 18.81
C VAL A 117 9.85 -15.30 19.60
N LEU A 118 8.68 -15.87 19.26
CA LEU A 118 8.14 -17.05 19.94
C LEU A 118 8.90 -18.32 19.60
N ILE A 119 9.62 -18.36 18.49
CA ILE A 119 10.42 -19.52 18.05
C ILE A 119 11.85 -19.05 17.80
N PRO A 120 12.60 -18.72 18.88
CA PRO A 120 13.94 -18.13 18.73
C PRO A 120 14.95 -19.07 18.06
N ASN A 121 14.75 -20.38 18.16
CA ASN A 121 15.66 -21.36 17.57
C ASN A 121 15.39 -21.65 16.09
N ARG A 122 14.43 -20.98 15.50
CA ARG A 122 14.03 -21.21 14.11
C ARG A 122 15.17 -21.00 13.13
N HIS A 123 16.05 -20.05 13.43
CA HIS A 123 17.18 -19.70 12.57
C HIS A 123 18.51 -20.27 13.06
N ALA A 124 18.51 -21.06 14.11
CA ALA A 124 19.71 -21.65 14.68
C ALA A 124 20.16 -22.93 13.99
N ILE A 125 19.42 -23.38 13.00
CA ILE A 125 19.70 -24.63 12.29
C ILE A 125 20.47 -24.38 11.01
#